data_bdd7956b04392919ce6fc97ca57dcbfa
#
_entry.id   bdd7956b04392919ce6fc97ca57dcbfa
#
_cell.length_a   1.000
_cell.length_b   1.000
_cell.length_c   1.000
_cell.angle_alpha   90.00
_cell.angle_beta   90.00
_cell.angle_gamma   90.00
#
_symmetry.space_group_name_H-M   'P 1'
#
loop_
_entity.id
_entity.type
_entity.pdbx_description
1 polymer ?
#
loop_
_entity_poly.entity_id
_entity_poly.type
_entity_poly.pdbx_seq_one_letter_code
_entity_poly.pdbx_strand_id
1 'polypeptide(L)'
;MIIIDMNQISLASLMMYLNMNKTKEVDESMVRHMILNSIRMYRTNFKQEFGEIVLAWDSKHYWRRDYFPQYKAGRKKGRESSDLDWNSIFDCLNKVKSEIKENLPYKCLEVYGAEADDIIATLMKNPKRWFSTENLIISSDKDFIQLQKYPLVK
;
A
#
# COMPACT_ATOMS: atom_id res chain seq x y z
N MET A 1 -7.36 12.43 -8.50
CA MET A 1 -6.75 12.01 -7.21
C MET A 1 -5.79 10.85 -7.46
N ILE A 2 -4.69 10.80 -6.71
CA ILE A 2 -3.74 9.69 -6.75
C ILE A 2 -4.00 8.79 -5.53
N ILE A 3 -4.26 7.50 -5.73
CA ILE A 3 -4.43 6.54 -4.63
C ILE A 3 -3.29 5.54 -4.68
N ILE A 4 -2.59 5.40 -3.57
CA ILE A 4 -1.43 4.51 -3.44
C ILE A 4 -1.80 3.34 -2.52
N ASP A 5 -1.61 2.12 -3.02
CA ASP A 5 -1.61 0.90 -2.22
C ASP A 5 -0.32 0.84 -1.40
N MET A 6 -0.40 1.29 -0.16
CA MET A 6 0.77 1.46 0.68
C MET A 6 1.35 0.14 1.20
N ASN A 7 0.54 -0.89 1.37
CA ASN A 7 1.05 -2.18 1.80
C ASN A 7 1.98 -2.78 0.74
N GLN A 8 1.56 -2.70 -0.51
CA GLN A 8 2.36 -3.17 -1.64
C GLN A 8 3.63 -2.32 -1.81
N ILE A 9 3.50 -0.98 -1.85
CA ILE A 9 4.64 -0.07 -2.06
C ILE A 9 5.65 -0.16 -0.92
N SER A 10 5.20 -0.23 0.34
CA SER A 10 6.08 -0.30 1.50
C SER A 10 6.87 -1.61 1.53
N LEU A 11 6.20 -2.74 1.29
CA LEU A 11 6.87 -4.04 1.24
C LEU A 11 7.85 -4.12 0.05
N ALA A 12 7.45 -3.62 -1.12
CA ALA A 12 8.32 -3.59 -2.30
C ALA A 12 9.58 -2.75 -2.06
N SER A 13 9.44 -1.58 -1.42
CA SER A 13 10.57 -0.72 -1.06
C SER A 13 11.54 -1.41 -0.13
N LEU A 14 11.04 -2.10 0.90
CA LEU A 14 11.88 -2.87 1.84
C LEU A 14 12.57 -4.03 1.13
N MET A 15 11.85 -4.82 0.34
CA MET A 15 12.45 -5.94 -0.41
C MET A 15 13.50 -5.45 -1.41
N MET A 16 13.27 -4.31 -2.05
CA MET A 16 14.25 -3.70 -2.94
C MET A 16 15.52 -3.31 -2.18
N TYR A 17 15.38 -2.71 -0.97
CA TYR A 17 16.51 -2.41 -0.10
C TYR A 17 17.34 -3.67 0.22
N LEU A 18 16.70 -4.74 0.70
CA LEU A 18 17.37 -5.98 1.05
C LEU A 18 18.12 -6.59 -0.15
N ASN A 19 17.48 -6.59 -1.31
CA ASN A 19 18.06 -7.14 -2.54
C ASN A 19 19.26 -6.31 -3.05
N MET A 20 19.15 -4.99 -3.07
CA MET A 20 20.21 -4.09 -3.54
C MET A 20 21.47 -4.17 -2.66
N ASN A 21 21.28 -4.28 -1.35
CA ASN A 21 22.38 -4.34 -0.39
C ASN A 21 22.85 -5.77 -0.10
N LYS A 22 22.21 -6.78 -0.70
CA LYS A 22 22.48 -8.21 -0.46
C LYS A 22 22.52 -8.56 1.04
N THR A 23 21.61 -7.96 1.80
CA THR A 23 21.48 -8.11 3.25
C THR A 23 20.13 -8.71 3.61
N LYS A 24 20.06 -9.31 4.81
CA LYS A 24 18.82 -9.76 5.43
C LYS A 24 18.42 -8.86 6.61
N GLU A 25 19.28 -7.93 6.97
CA GLU A 25 19.05 -7.01 8.08
C GLU A 25 18.28 -5.78 7.63
N VAL A 26 17.29 -5.41 8.41
CA VAL A 26 16.44 -4.24 8.15
C VAL A 26 17.09 -2.98 8.70
N ASP A 27 17.50 -2.07 7.81
CA ASP A 27 17.85 -0.70 8.19
C ASP A 27 16.59 0.16 8.09
N GLU A 28 16.00 0.44 9.25
CA GLU A 28 14.76 1.22 9.36
C GLU A 28 14.89 2.62 8.72
N SER A 29 16.03 3.27 8.87
CA SER A 29 16.27 4.61 8.31
C SER A 29 16.23 4.59 6.78
N MET A 30 16.92 3.62 6.19
CA MET A 30 16.96 3.46 4.74
C MET A 30 15.61 3.02 4.17
N VAL A 31 14.93 2.08 4.82
CA VAL A 31 13.57 1.66 4.41
C VAL A 31 12.60 2.83 4.45
N ARG A 32 12.61 3.61 5.54
CA ARG A 32 11.82 4.85 5.67
C ARG A 32 12.11 5.80 4.50
N HIS A 33 13.38 6.06 4.26
CA HIS A 33 13.81 6.94 3.17
C HIS A 33 13.28 6.47 1.81
N MET A 34 13.37 5.18 1.52
CA MET A 34 12.88 4.63 0.24
C MET A 34 11.37 4.74 0.09
N ILE A 35 10.62 4.44 1.16
CA ILE A 35 9.15 4.58 1.16
C ILE A 35 8.75 6.04 0.92
N LEU A 36 9.34 6.97 1.66
CA LEU A 36 9.04 8.40 1.51
C LEU A 36 9.43 8.94 0.13
N ASN A 37 10.55 8.50 -0.42
CA ASN A 37 10.95 8.86 -1.78
C ASN A 37 9.98 8.31 -2.84
N SER A 38 9.45 7.11 -2.65
CA SER A 38 8.43 6.56 -3.55
C SER A 38 7.17 7.43 -3.57
N ILE A 39 6.67 7.82 -2.39
CA ILE A 39 5.50 8.71 -2.27
C ILE A 39 5.81 10.07 -2.94
N ARG A 40 6.99 10.64 -2.65
CA ARG A 40 7.43 11.91 -3.24
C ARG A 40 7.51 11.84 -4.76
N MET A 41 8.08 10.76 -5.30
CA MET A 41 8.19 10.53 -6.74
C MET A 41 6.80 10.52 -7.40
N TYR A 42 5.85 9.78 -6.86
CA TYR A 42 4.49 9.74 -7.39
C TYR A 42 3.81 11.11 -7.30
N ARG A 43 3.99 11.81 -6.19
CA ARG A 43 3.49 13.17 -6.04
C ARG A 43 4.07 14.12 -7.10
N THR A 44 5.37 14.09 -7.29
CA THR A 44 6.05 14.98 -8.26
C THR A 44 5.60 14.71 -9.70
N ASN A 45 5.45 13.44 -10.05
CA ASN A 45 5.12 13.05 -11.43
C ASN A 45 3.64 13.24 -11.78
N PHE A 46 2.73 13.10 -10.82
CA PHE A 46 1.31 12.95 -11.12
C PHE A 46 0.40 13.99 -10.47
N LYS A 47 0.88 14.78 -9.48
CA LYS A 47 0.03 15.74 -8.77
C LYS A 47 -0.62 16.77 -9.68
N GLN A 48 0.09 17.23 -10.70
CA GLN A 48 -0.43 18.27 -11.60
C GLN A 48 -1.64 17.75 -12.38
N GLU A 49 -1.64 16.50 -12.79
CA GLU A 49 -2.72 15.89 -13.58
C GLU A 49 -3.84 15.35 -12.71
N PHE A 50 -3.50 14.63 -11.63
CA PHE A 50 -4.47 13.88 -10.82
C PHE A 50 -4.78 14.52 -9.46
N GLY A 51 -4.02 15.49 -9.01
CA GLY A 51 -4.25 16.21 -7.75
C GLY A 51 -3.64 15.53 -6.53
N GLU A 52 -4.38 15.52 -5.41
CA GLU A 52 -3.83 15.10 -4.11
C GLU A 52 -3.68 13.58 -3.97
N ILE A 53 -2.74 13.20 -3.08
CA ILE A 53 -2.45 11.81 -2.75
C ILE A 53 -3.31 11.33 -1.59
N VAL A 54 -3.79 10.11 -1.74
CA VAL A 54 -4.43 9.32 -0.69
C VAL A 54 -3.66 8.02 -0.53
N LEU A 55 -3.32 7.68 0.70
CA LEU A 55 -2.58 6.47 1.08
C LEU A 55 -3.56 5.45 1.64
N ALA A 56 -3.74 4.32 0.96
CA ALA A 56 -4.61 3.24 1.40
C ALA A 56 -3.79 2.14 2.11
N TRP A 57 -4.26 1.71 3.29
CA TRP A 57 -3.59 0.74 4.14
C TRP A 57 -4.51 -0.43 4.46
N ASP A 58 -3.95 -1.64 4.53
CA ASP A 58 -4.66 -2.79 5.06
C ASP A 58 -4.94 -2.63 6.56
N SER A 59 -6.11 -3.10 6.97
CA SER A 59 -6.38 -3.37 8.37
C SER A 59 -5.60 -4.61 8.86
N LYS A 60 -5.37 -4.68 10.16
CA LYS A 60 -4.80 -5.91 10.79
C LYS A 60 -5.74 -7.11 10.67
N HIS A 61 -7.04 -6.87 10.68
CA HIS A 61 -8.09 -7.86 10.51
C HIS A 61 -8.66 -7.77 9.10
N TYR A 62 -9.00 -8.91 8.49
CA TYR A 62 -9.60 -8.99 7.17
C TYR A 62 -10.94 -9.71 7.25
N TRP A 63 -12.02 -9.07 6.82
CA TRP A 63 -13.36 -9.66 6.78
C TRP A 63 -13.40 -11.00 6.03
N ARG A 64 -12.53 -11.19 5.02
CA ARG A 64 -12.44 -12.44 4.26
C ARG A 64 -12.05 -13.63 5.11
N ARG A 65 -11.30 -13.44 6.20
CA ARG A 65 -10.93 -14.53 7.13
C ARG A 65 -12.10 -15.00 7.98
N ASP A 66 -13.10 -14.15 8.20
CA ASP A 66 -14.29 -14.52 8.95
C ASP A 66 -15.15 -15.52 8.18
N TYR A 67 -15.16 -15.39 6.84
CA TYR A 67 -15.87 -16.30 5.94
C TYR A 67 -15.02 -17.46 5.43
N PHE A 68 -13.72 -17.23 5.24
CA PHE A 68 -12.78 -18.21 4.74
C PHE A 68 -11.47 -18.16 5.54
N PRO A 69 -11.36 -18.93 6.64
CA PRO A 69 -10.20 -18.90 7.54
C PRO A 69 -8.86 -19.20 6.85
N GLN A 70 -8.88 -19.92 5.73
CA GLN A 70 -7.69 -20.24 4.94
C GLN A 70 -7.25 -19.11 3.98
N TYR A 71 -7.97 -17.99 3.97
CA TYR A 71 -7.61 -16.85 3.13
C TYR A 71 -6.18 -16.38 3.42
N LYS A 72 -5.35 -16.37 2.37
CA LYS A 72 -3.91 -16.00 2.44
C LYS A 72 -3.08 -16.86 3.43
N ALA A 73 -3.56 -18.04 3.85
CA ALA A 73 -2.84 -18.91 4.80
C ALA A 73 -1.48 -19.36 4.25
N GLY A 74 -1.36 -19.60 2.95
CA GLY A 74 -0.09 -19.94 2.30
C GLY A 74 1.02 -18.90 2.46
N ARG A 75 0.66 -17.62 2.65
CA ARG A 75 1.65 -16.55 2.90
C ARG A 75 2.41 -16.77 4.22
N LYS A 76 1.74 -17.31 5.24
CA LYS A 76 2.38 -17.62 6.53
C LYS A 76 3.45 -18.70 6.34
N LYS A 77 3.11 -19.80 5.68
CA LYS A 77 4.04 -20.89 5.38
C LYS A 77 5.23 -20.41 4.53
N GLY A 78 4.99 -19.57 3.53
CA GLY A 78 6.07 -18.98 2.71
C GLY A 78 7.03 -18.09 3.52
N ARG A 79 6.51 -17.37 4.51
CA ARG A 79 7.35 -16.56 5.41
C ARG A 79 8.17 -17.43 6.37
N GLU A 80 7.56 -18.47 6.92
CA GLU A 80 8.23 -19.42 7.84
C GLU A 80 9.34 -20.20 7.15
N SER A 81 9.25 -20.44 5.85
CA SER A 81 10.28 -21.07 5.03
C SER A 81 11.34 -20.10 4.49
N SER A 82 11.20 -18.82 4.76
CA SER A 82 12.12 -17.76 4.33
C SER A 82 13.19 -17.52 5.37
N ASP A 83 14.39 -17.18 4.92
CA ASP A 83 15.52 -16.80 5.79
C ASP A 83 15.42 -15.35 6.33
N LEU A 84 14.33 -14.65 6.07
CA LEU A 84 14.13 -13.27 6.50
C LEU A 84 13.45 -13.21 7.87
N ASP A 85 13.88 -12.27 8.70
CA ASP A 85 13.17 -11.95 9.95
C ASP A 85 11.92 -11.11 9.66
N TRP A 86 10.81 -11.80 9.42
CA TRP A 86 9.52 -11.16 9.13
C TRP A 86 8.96 -10.35 10.29
N ASN A 87 9.36 -10.62 11.54
CA ASN A 87 8.92 -9.80 12.66
C ASN A 87 9.58 -8.42 12.59
N SER A 88 10.89 -8.35 12.43
CA SER A 88 11.61 -7.09 12.22
C SER A 88 11.11 -6.33 10.99
N ILE A 89 10.77 -7.04 9.90
CA ILE A 89 10.19 -6.43 8.70
C ILE A 89 8.85 -5.77 9.02
N PHE A 90 7.94 -6.47 9.68
CA PHE A 90 6.62 -5.91 10.00
C PHE A 90 6.69 -4.80 11.04
N ASP A 91 7.58 -4.90 12.01
CA ASP A 91 7.80 -3.85 13.01
C ASP A 91 8.29 -2.56 12.35
N CYS A 92 9.27 -2.66 11.46
CA CYS A 92 9.77 -1.53 10.67
C CYS A 92 8.64 -0.90 9.84
N LEU A 93 7.89 -1.70 9.07
CA LEU A 93 6.80 -1.19 8.22
C LEU A 93 5.67 -0.56 9.04
N ASN A 94 5.30 -1.14 10.17
CA ASN A 94 4.29 -0.57 11.07
C ASN A 94 4.74 0.76 11.68
N LYS A 95 6.01 0.87 12.05
CA LYS A 95 6.58 2.10 12.57
C LYS A 95 6.56 3.21 11.52
N VAL A 96 7.04 2.93 10.31
CA VAL A 96 7.01 3.90 9.20
C VAL A 96 5.56 4.31 8.86
N LYS A 97 4.61 3.37 8.88
CA LYS A 97 3.18 3.67 8.71
C LYS A 97 2.67 4.66 9.75
N SER A 98 2.97 4.43 11.04
CA SER A 98 2.56 5.32 12.13
C SER A 98 3.17 6.71 11.98
N GLU A 99 4.46 6.79 11.67
CA GLU A 99 5.15 8.05 11.44
C GLU A 99 4.55 8.86 10.27
N ILE A 100 4.19 8.19 9.16
CA ILE A 100 3.53 8.83 8.02
C ILE A 100 2.17 9.38 8.44
N LYS A 101 1.37 8.60 9.18
CA LYS A 101 0.02 9.01 9.63
C LYS A 101 0.06 10.18 10.59
N GLU A 102 1.06 10.25 11.45
CA GLU A 102 1.18 11.24 12.51
C GLU A 102 1.84 12.55 12.05
N ASN A 103 2.81 12.46 11.13
CA ASN A 103 3.70 13.58 10.85
C ASN A 103 3.56 14.16 9.43
N LEU A 104 2.87 13.45 8.51
CA LEU A 104 2.77 13.90 7.12
C LEU A 104 1.33 14.32 6.76
N PRO A 105 1.18 15.33 5.89
CA PRO A 105 -0.12 15.90 5.53
C PRO A 105 -0.87 15.05 4.49
N TYR A 106 -0.66 13.74 4.46
CA TYR A 106 -1.35 12.85 3.54
C TYR A 106 -2.64 12.31 4.15
N LYS A 107 -3.67 12.21 3.33
CA LYS A 107 -4.89 11.50 3.73
C LYS A 107 -4.62 10.00 3.76
N CYS A 108 -4.63 9.42 4.95
CA CYS A 108 -4.45 7.99 5.17
C CYS A 108 -5.80 7.32 5.38
N LEU A 109 -6.09 6.29 4.59
CA LEU A 109 -7.30 5.49 4.71
C LEU A 109 -6.94 4.09 5.22
N GLU A 110 -7.51 3.74 6.33
CA GLU A 110 -7.47 2.41 6.93
C GLU A 110 -8.83 2.15 7.57
N VAL A 111 -9.50 1.10 7.12
CA VAL A 111 -10.84 0.74 7.58
C VAL A 111 -10.79 -0.63 8.25
N TYR A 112 -11.31 -0.73 9.48
CA TYR A 112 -11.35 -2.00 10.18
C TYR A 112 -12.04 -3.08 9.34
N GLY A 113 -11.43 -4.23 9.25
CA GLY A 113 -11.91 -5.37 8.47
C GLY A 113 -11.63 -5.30 6.96
N ALA A 114 -11.18 -4.17 6.42
CA ALA A 114 -10.92 -4.01 4.99
C ALA A 114 -9.42 -4.10 4.65
N GLU A 115 -9.12 -4.59 3.47
CA GLU A 115 -7.81 -4.47 2.84
C GLU A 115 -7.76 -3.19 2.00
N ALA A 116 -6.56 -2.72 1.63
CA ALA A 116 -6.38 -1.57 0.75
C ALA A 116 -7.14 -1.76 -0.57
N ASP A 117 -7.19 -2.98 -1.09
CA ASP A 117 -7.91 -3.35 -2.30
C ASP A 117 -9.42 -3.05 -2.19
N ASP A 118 -10.02 -3.35 -1.03
CA ASP A 118 -11.44 -3.08 -0.77
C ASP A 118 -11.73 -1.58 -0.74
N ILE A 119 -10.85 -0.82 -0.10
CA ILE A 119 -10.95 0.63 0.01
C ILE A 119 -10.85 1.26 -1.37
N ILE A 120 -9.82 0.91 -2.13
CA ILE A 120 -9.55 1.42 -3.48
C ILE A 120 -10.72 1.06 -4.41
N ALA A 121 -11.15 -0.21 -4.41
CA ALA A 121 -12.25 -0.66 -5.26
C ALA A 121 -13.57 0.06 -4.93
N THR A 122 -13.84 0.29 -3.65
CA THR A 122 -15.05 1.01 -3.21
C THR A 122 -15.06 2.46 -3.68
N LEU A 123 -13.92 3.15 -3.57
CA LEU A 123 -13.78 4.53 -4.05
C LEU A 123 -13.94 4.61 -5.58
N MET A 124 -13.33 3.67 -6.31
CA MET A 124 -13.32 3.68 -7.77
C MET A 124 -14.65 3.22 -8.38
N LYS A 125 -15.44 2.44 -7.68
CA LYS A 125 -16.78 2.00 -8.16
C LYS A 125 -17.73 3.16 -8.41
N ASN A 126 -17.63 4.24 -7.63
CA ASN A 126 -18.42 5.45 -7.76
C ASN A 126 -17.55 6.71 -7.74
N PRO A 127 -16.62 6.88 -8.70
CA PRO A 127 -15.64 7.96 -8.64
C PRO A 127 -16.29 9.34 -8.68
N LYS A 128 -17.40 9.50 -9.41
CA LYS A 128 -18.15 10.77 -9.48
C LYS A 128 -18.77 11.22 -8.15
N ARG A 129 -19.00 10.29 -7.22
CA ARG A 129 -19.52 10.62 -5.88
C ARG A 129 -18.45 11.30 -5.02
N TRP A 130 -17.20 10.92 -5.24
CA TRP A 130 -16.08 11.33 -4.39
C TRP A 130 -15.17 12.34 -5.08
N PHE A 131 -15.10 12.29 -6.43
CA PHE A 131 -14.10 13.02 -7.21
C PHE A 131 -14.71 13.53 -8.53
N SER A 132 -14.36 14.76 -8.88
CA SER A 132 -14.76 15.38 -10.15
C SER A 132 -13.78 15.16 -11.30
N THR A 133 -12.60 14.62 -11.00
CA THR A 133 -11.48 14.46 -11.93
C THR A 133 -11.04 13.01 -12.06
N GLU A 134 -10.16 12.73 -13.00
CA GLU A 134 -9.54 11.41 -13.16
C GLU A 134 -8.78 10.97 -11.91
N ASN A 135 -8.77 9.66 -11.67
CA ASN A 135 -8.13 9.02 -10.52
C ASN A 135 -7.07 8.05 -11.01
N LEU A 136 -5.89 8.12 -10.41
CA LEU A 136 -4.77 7.25 -10.70
C LEU A 136 -4.55 6.28 -9.53
N ILE A 137 -4.56 4.99 -9.81
CA ILE A 137 -4.20 3.94 -8.84
C ILE A 137 -2.74 3.58 -9.03
N ILE A 138 -1.98 3.63 -7.94
CA ILE A 138 -0.59 3.19 -7.91
C ILE A 138 -0.50 1.87 -7.13
N SER A 139 -0.38 0.78 -7.85
CA SER A 139 -0.14 -0.57 -7.33
C SER A 139 0.46 -1.45 -8.44
N SER A 140 1.18 -2.48 -8.07
CA SER A 140 1.61 -3.54 -8.99
C SER A 140 0.65 -4.73 -9.02
N ASP A 141 -0.43 -4.68 -8.24
CA ASP A 141 -1.43 -5.74 -8.22
C ASP A 141 -2.29 -5.68 -9.48
N LYS A 142 -2.27 -6.77 -10.24
CA LYS A 142 -3.02 -6.89 -11.50
C LYS A 142 -4.53 -6.89 -11.30
N ASP A 143 -5.01 -7.15 -10.08
CA ASP A 143 -6.43 -7.15 -9.78
C ASP A 143 -7.05 -5.75 -9.93
N PHE A 144 -6.25 -4.69 -9.82
CA PHE A 144 -6.72 -3.33 -10.09
C PHE A 144 -7.02 -3.03 -11.56
N ILE A 145 -6.49 -3.80 -12.50
CA ILE A 145 -6.79 -3.62 -13.94
C ILE A 145 -8.31 -3.71 -14.20
N GLN A 146 -9.02 -4.55 -13.45
CA GLN A 146 -10.47 -4.66 -13.58
C GLN A 146 -11.22 -3.37 -13.24
N LEU A 147 -10.61 -2.43 -12.51
CA LEU A 147 -11.22 -1.16 -12.14
C LEU A 147 -11.18 -0.14 -13.28
N GLN A 148 -10.34 -0.33 -14.29
CA GLN A 148 -10.27 0.54 -15.47
C GLN A 148 -11.56 0.53 -16.31
N LYS A 149 -12.47 -0.40 -16.05
CA LYS A 149 -13.84 -0.36 -16.61
C LYS A 149 -14.68 0.81 -16.11
N TYR A 150 -14.32 1.41 -14.99
CA TYR A 150 -15.04 2.56 -14.47
C TYR A 150 -14.50 3.86 -15.10
N PRO A 151 -15.38 4.79 -15.48
CA PRO A 151 -14.94 6.07 -16.03
C PRO A 151 -14.11 6.83 -14.99
N LEU A 152 -13.09 7.55 -15.45
CA LEU A 152 -12.18 8.34 -14.63
C LEU A 152 -11.22 7.52 -13.75
N VAL A 153 -10.97 6.24 -14.07
CA VAL A 153 -9.97 5.40 -13.38
C VAL A 153 -8.84 5.01 -14.33
N LYS A 154 -7.62 5.23 -13.86
CA LYS A 154 -6.37 4.88 -14.56
C LYS A 154 -5.43 4.11 -13.66
#